data_7c1249d90efa8ee3642cfa00aad9253c
#
_entry.id   7c1249d90efa8ee3642cfa00aad9253c
#
_cell.length_a   1.000
_cell.length_b   1.000
_cell.length_c   1.000
_cell.angle_alpha   90.00
_cell.angle_beta   90.00
_cell.angle_gamma   90.00
#
_symmetry.space_group_name_H-M   'P 1'
#
loop_
_entity.id
_entity.type
_entity.pdbx_description
1 polymer ?
#
loop_
_entity_poly.entity_id
_entity_poly.type
_entity_poly.pdbx_seq_one_letter_code
_entity_poly.pdbx_strand_id
1 'polypeptide(L)'
;AAATAAGLPISARAALDGKAGAKLYDDVKPFGQVSFLHFTDCHAQLMPVHFREPSVNLGIGDAKGNPPHLVGQAFLRHFGVKPGTPEAHAFTFLDFTAAARAYGNVGGFAHLATLVRQLRASRPNALLLDGGDTWQGSGTALWTNGQDMVDACKLLGVDVMAGHWEFTLGAERVEQ
;
A
#
# COMPACT_ATOMS: atom_id res chain seq x y z
N ALA A 1 8.72 -0.26 -5.17
CA ALA A 1 9.84 -1.04 -4.62
C ALA A 1 10.46 -1.98 -5.67
N ALA A 2 9.67 -2.73 -6.43
CA ALA A 2 10.18 -3.63 -7.49
C ALA A 2 10.86 -2.88 -8.65
N ALA A 3 10.42 -1.69 -8.97
CA ALA A 3 10.96 -0.90 -10.08
C ALA A 3 12.31 -0.24 -9.74
N THR A 4 12.56 0.05 -8.46
CA THR A 4 13.87 0.55 -8.01
C THR A 4 14.94 -0.54 -8.01
N ALA A 5 14.57 -1.78 -7.77
CA ALA A 5 15.48 -2.93 -7.84
C ALA A 5 15.98 -3.21 -9.26
N ALA A 6 15.26 -2.79 -10.29
CA ALA A 6 15.63 -2.95 -11.70
C ALA A 6 16.47 -1.78 -12.28
N GLY A 7 16.82 -0.78 -11.46
CA GLY A 7 17.66 0.36 -11.89
C GLY A 7 16.99 1.32 -12.89
N LEU A 8 15.66 1.25 -13.02
CA LEU A 8 14.92 2.13 -13.91
C LEU A 8 14.53 3.42 -13.17
N PRO A 9 14.86 4.61 -13.68
CA PRO A 9 14.39 5.86 -13.13
C PRO A 9 12.89 6.01 -13.45
N ILE A 10 12.05 5.58 -12.54
CA ILE A 10 10.62 5.88 -12.61
C ILE A 10 10.47 7.31 -12.12
N SER A 11 10.26 8.25 -13.03
CA SER A 11 9.80 9.56 -12.63
C SER A 11 8.41 9.38 -11.99
N ALA A 12 8.16 10.06 -10.87
CA ALA A 12 6.86 10.05 -10.22
C ALA A 12 5.71 10.40 -11.20
N ARG A 13 6.01 11.13 -12.27
CA ARG A 13 5.09 11.49 -13.34
C ARG A 13 4.71 10.29 -14.23
N ALA A 14 5.62 9.35 -14.47
CA ALA A 14 5.31 8.14 -15.25
C ALA A 14 4.40 7.17 -14.47
N ALA A 15 4.49 7.16 -13.14
CA ALA A 15 3.57 6.42 -12.29
C ALA A 15 2.15 7.05 -12.27
N LEU A 16 2.05 8.37 -12.50
CA LEU A 16 0.78 9.10 -12.56
C LEU A 16 0.03 8.91 -13.87
N ASP A 17 0.73 8.66 -14.98
CA ASP A 17 0.09 8.56 -16.29
C ASP A 17 -0.66 7.23 -16.53
N GLY A 18 -0.77 6.35 -15.53
CA GLY A 18 -1.49 5.08 -15.62
C GLY A 18 -1.02 4.12 -16.72
N LYS A 19 -0.45 4.70 -17.81
CA LYS A 19 0.07 3.98 -18.96
C LYS A 19 1.41 3.32 -18.70
N ALA A 20 2.23 3.89 -17.81
CA ALA A 20 3.51 3.30 -17.44
C ALA A 20 3.35 2.12 -16.48
N GLY A 21 2.33 2.17 -15.59
CA GLY A 21 2.00 1.06 -14.70
C GLY A 21 1.49 -0.17 -15.48
N ALA A 22 0.65 0.02 -16.50
CA ALA A 22 0.17 -1.05 -17.35
C ALA A 22 1.34 -1.75 -18.08
N LYS A 23 2.29 -0.98 -18.65
CA LYS A 23 3.47 -1.56 -19.31
C LYS A 23 4.37 -2.38 -18.38
N LEU A 24 4.46 -2.04 -17.10
CA LEU A 24 5.34 -2.74 -16.16
C LEU A 24 4.91 -4.21 -15.98
N TYR A 25 3.63 -4.49 -16.04
CA TYR A 25 3.09 -5.85 -15.96
C TYR A 25 3.15 -6.59 -17.30
N ASP A 26 3.19 -5.86 -18.41
CA ASP A 26 3.26 -6.43 -19.76
C ASP A 26 4.69 -6.68 -20.23
N ASP A 27 5.70 -6.00 -19.64
CA ASP A 27 7.11 -6.14 -20.01
C ASP A 27 7.76 -7.44 -19.47
N VAL A 28 7.13 -8.10 -18.51
CA VAL A 28 7.58 -9.40 -18.02
C VAL A 28 7.03 -10.50 -18.92
N LYS A 29 7.88 -11.08 -19.74
CA LYS A 29 7.49 -12.19 -20.61
C LYS A 29 7.03 -13.38 -19.76
N PRO A 30 5.85 -13.94 -20.06
CA PRO A 30 5.38 -15.14 -19.37
C PRO A 30 6.40 -16.27 -19.52
N PHE A 31 6.65 -16.95 -18.41
CA PHE A 31 7.42 -18.22 -18.40
C PHE A 31 6.64 -19.23 -17.58
N GLY A 32 6.64 -20.50 -17.99
CA GLY A 32 5.85 -21.53 -17.33
C GLY A 32 4.37 -21.56 -17.78
N GLN A 33 3.56 -22.32 -17.05
CA GLN A 33 2.19 -22.67 -17.43
C GLN A 33 1.14 -22.30 -16.38
N VAL A 34 1.56 -21.69 -15.26
CA VAL A 34 0.68 -21.28 -14.16
C VAL A 34 0.85 -19.79 -13.92
N SER A 35 -0.26 -19.12 -13.65
CA SER A 35 -0.27 -17.71 -13.29
C SER A 35 -0.80 -17.54 -11.87
N PHE A 36 -0.09 -16.73 -11.09
CA PHE A 36 -0.52 -16.28 -9.78
C PHE A 36 -0.68 -14.76 -9.81
N LEU A 37 -1.77 -14.28 -9.24
CA LEU A 37 -1.94 -12.90 -8.83
C LEU A 37 -1.75 -12.87 -7.32
N HIS A 38 -0.89 -12.01 -6.83
CA HIS A 38 -0.59 -11.94 -5.41
C HIS A 38 -0.70 -10.51 -4.91
N PHE A 39 -1.38 -10.35 -3.78
CA PHE A 39 -1.37 -9.13 -2.98
C PHE A 39 -1.16 -9.49 -1.51
N THR A 40 -0.81 -8.51 -0.69
CA THR A 40 -0.52 -8.68 0.73
C THR A 40 -0.63 -7.33 1.43
N ASP A 41 -0.72 -7.33 2.76
CA ASP A 41 -0.61 -6.14 3.60
C ASP A 41 -1.61 -5.03 3.24
N CYS A 42 -2.86 -5.40 3.00
CA CYS A 42 -3.91 -4.43 2.70
C CYS A 42 -4.37 -3.62 3.92
N HIS A 43 -4.01 -4.06 5.12
CA HIS A 43 -4.25 -3.36 6.38
C HIS A 43 -5.69 -2.86 6.55
N ALA A 44 -6.66 -3.69 6.17
CA ALA A 44 -8.08 -3.41 6.23
C ALA A 44 -8.51 -2.10 5.55
N GLN A 45 -7.82 -1.72 4.49
CA GLN A 45 -8.09 -0.50 3.76
C GLN A 45 -9.17 -0.74 2.69
N LEU A 46 -10.45 -0.77 3.09
CA LEU A 46 -11.58 -0.88 2.17
C LEU A 46 -11.72 0.33 1.27
N MET A 47 -11.59 1.53 1.87
CA MET A 47 -11.74 2.80 1.17
C MET A 47 -10.38 3.35 0.76
N PRO A 48 -10.30 4.02 -0.38
CA PRO A 48 -9.06 4.69 -0.77
C PRO A 48 -8.77 5.87 0.16
N VAL A 49 -7.48 6.13 0.39
CA VAL A 49 -6.98 7.23 1.22
C VAL A 49 -6.10 8.16 0.40
N HIS A 50 -5.79 9.34 0.93
CA HIS A 50 -4.82 10.21 0.29
C HIS A 50 -3.41 9.61 0.37
N PHE A 51 -2.65 9.78 -0.71
CA PHE A 51 -1.31 9.20 -0.86
C PHE A 51 -0.36 9.53 0.28
N ARG A 52 -0.45 10.72 0.83
CA ARG A 52 0.45 11.18 1.89
C ARG A 52 -0.33 11.75 3.06
N GLU A 53 0.14 11.45 4.25
CA GLU A 53 -0.41 11.94 5.51
C GLU A 53 0.71 12.44 6.44
N PRO A 54 0.37 13.25 7.45
CA PRO A 54 1.34 13.71 8.42
C PRO A 54 2.01 12.57 9.18
N SER A 55 3.33 12.66 9.35
CA SER A 55 4.08 11.71 10.17
C SER A 55 3.77 11.91 11.66
N VAL A 56 3.67 10.80 12.39
CA VAL A 56 3.46 10.76 13.84
C VAL A 56 4.71 10.33 14.63
N ASN A 57 5.86 10.25 13.99
CA ASN A 57 7.12 9.88 14.64
C ASN A 57 7.67 11.06 15.46
N LEU A 58 7.02 11.36 16.57
CA LEU A 58 7.32 12.55 17.39
C LEU A 58 8.24 12.29 18.58
N GLY A 59 8.53 11.03 18.91
CA GLY A 59 9.25 10.64 20.11
C GLY A 59 8.47 10.85 21.41
N ILE A 60 8.96 10.28 22.49
CA ILE A 60 8.36 10.35 23.83
C ILE A 60 9.42 10.80 24.83
N GLY A 61 9.05 11.58 25.85
CA GLY A 61 9.94 12.07 26.87
C GLY A 61 11.10 12.86 26.26
N ASP A 62 12.31 12.58 26.67
CA ASP A 62 13.54 13.25 26.22
C ASP A 62 13.90 12.99 24.76
N ALA A 63 13.29 11.95 24.13
CA ALA A 63 13.46 11.69 22.71
C ALA A 63 12.65 12.65 21.83
N LYS A 64 11.65 13.35 22.39
CA LYS A 64 10.79 14.26 21.64
C LYS A 64 11.60 15.41 21.04
N GLY A 65 11.49 15.55 19.72
CA GLY A 65 12.19 16.62 19.00
C GLY A 65 13.70 16.40 18.81
N ASN A 66 14.20 15.21 19.16
CA ASN A 66 15.59 14.79 18.94
C ASN A 66 15.65 13.68 17.88
N PRO A 67 16.75 13.54 17.12
CA PRO A 67 16.94 12.42 16.23
C PRO A 67 16.83 11.07 16.99
N PRO A 68 16.20 10.04 16.40
CA PRO A 68 15.60 9.95 15.05
C PRO A 68 14.15 10.47 14.97
N HIS A 69 13.62 11.10 15.99
CA HIS A 69 12.21 11.52 16.11
C HIS A 69 11.97 12.95 15.61
N LEU A 70 12.58 13.30 14.50
CA LEU A 70 12.38 14.59 13.84
C LEU A 70 11.43 14.42 12.64
N VAL A 71 10.42 15.28 12.54
CA VAL A 71 9.46 15.27 11.46
C VAL A 71 9.24 16.67 10.88
N GLY A 72 8.80 16.72 9.63
CA GLY A 72 8.42 17.97 8.98
C GLY A 72 9.54 19.02 8.96
N GLN A 73 9.23 20.24 9.35
CA GLN A 73 10.19 21.37 9.34
C GLN A 73 11.39 21.16 10.26
N ALA A 74 11.23 20.46 11.37
CA ALA A 74 12.33 20.17 12.28
C ALA A 74 13.35 19.23 11.62
N PHE A 75 12.86 18.22 10.89
CA PHE A 75 13.69 17.34 10.09
C PHE A 75 14.48 18.11 9.03
N LEU A 76 13.79 18.94 8.23
CA LEU A 76 14.46 19.71 7.18
C LEU A 76 15.56 20.62 7.72
N ARG A 77 15.30 21.34 8.84
CA ARG A 77 16.31 22.20 9.45
C ARG A 77 17.51 21.43 9.97
N HIS A 78 17.27 20.30 10.65
CA HIS A 78 18.34 19.51 11.26
C HIS A 78 19.29 18.92 10.21
N PHE A 79 18.74 18.39 9.11
CA PHE A 79 19.53 17.75 8.06
C PHE A 79 19.91 18.69 6.90
N GLY A 80 19.56 19.96 6.97
CA GLY A 80 19.89 20.95 5.92
C GLY A 80 19.18 20.69 4.59
N VAL A 81 18.04 20.01 4.61
CA VAL A 81 17.27 19.69 3.41
C VAL A 81 16.42 20.91 3.02
N LYS A 82 16.49 21.31 1.76
CA LYS A 82 15.72 22.46 1.25
C LYS A 82 14.25 22.08 1.02
N PRO A 83 13.29 22.89 1.50
CA PRO A 83 11.88 22.69 1.19
C PRO A 83 11.61 22.68 -0.32
N GLY A 84 10.65 21.86 -0.77
CA GLY A 84 10.26 21.77 -2.18
C GLY A 84 11.20 20.97 -3.06
N THR A 85 12.21 20.31 -2.49
CA THR A 85 13.09 19.40 -3.23
C THR A 85 12.56 17.96 -3.20
N PRO A 86 13.03 17.07 -4.09
CA PRO A 86 12.69 15.65 -4.05
C PRO A 86 13.00 14.98 -2.71
N GLU A 87 14.09 15.38 -2.06
CA GLU A 87 14.48 14.88 -0.73
C GLU A 87 13.48 15.32 0.34
N ALA A 88 13.05 16.60 0.31
CA ALA A 88 12.04 17.10 1.23
C ALA A 88 10.71 16.38 1.05
N HIS A 89 10.32 16.06 -0.20
CA HIS A 89 9.15 15.26 -0.52
C HIS A 89 9.29 13.82 -0.02
N ALA A 90 10.46 13.20 -0.19
CA ALA A 90 10.68 11.82 0.22
C ALA A 90 10.63 11.63 1.74
N PHE A 91 11.15 12.60 2.51
CA PHE A 91 11.35 12.47 3.95
C PHE A 91 10.34 13.21 4.82
N THR A 92 9.46 14.03 4.26
CA THR A 92 8.49 14.80 5.04
C THR A 92 7.09 14.79 4.41
N PHE A 93 6.11 15.23 5.21
CA PHE A 93 4.70 15.40 4.78
C PHE A 93 4.37 16.86 4.44
N LEU A 94 5.33 17.77 4.37
CA LEU A 94 5.08 19.22 4.30
C LEU A 94 4.37 19.66 3.02
N ASP A 95 4.45 18.87 1.97
CA ASP A 95 3.72 19.04 0.72
C ASP A 95 2.42 18.24 0.66
N PHE A 96 1.91 17.74 1.82
CA PHE A 96 0.74 16.88 1.89
C PHE A 96 -0.44 17.38 1.06
N THR A 97 -0.82 18.64 1.21
CA THR A 97 -1.96 19.21 0.49
C THR A 97 -1.75 19.21 -1.02
N ALA A 98 -0.54 19.55 -1.47
CA ALA A 98 -0.20 19.54 -2.89
C ALA A 98 -0.13 18.10 -3.44
N ALA A 99 0.49 17.19 -2.70
CA ALA A 99 0.57 15.78 -3.05
C ALA A 99 -0.82 15.12 -3.10
N ALA A 100 -1.68 15.37 -2.11
CA ALA A 100 -3.05 14.87 -2.08
C ALA A 100 -3.87 15.33 -3.28
N ARG A 101 -3.69 16.57 -3.72
CA ARG A 101 -4.34 17.07 -4.94
C ARG A 101 -3.78 16.45 -6.22
N ALA A 102 -2.47 16.25 -6.26
CA ALA A 102 -1.80 15.71 -7.46
C ALA A 102 -2.05 14.21 -7.63
N TYR A 103 -1.98 13.44 -6.55
CA TYR A 103 -2.09 11.98 -6.58
C TYR A 103 -3.52 11.49 -6.34
N GLY A 104 -4.38 12.31 -5.71
CA GLY A 104 -5.73 11.92 -5.35
C GLY A 104 -5.75 10.81 -4.30
N ASN A 105 -6.79 10.00 -4.34
CA ASN A 105 -6.95 8.85 -3.46
C ASN A 105 -6.31 7.61 -4.08
N VAL A 106 -5.60 6.85 -3.25
CA VAL A 106 -4.88 5.62 -3.62
C VAL A 106 -5.30 4.45 -2.73
N GLY A 107 -5.03 3.23 -3.19
CA GLY A 107 -5.40 2.01 -2.47
C GLY A 107 -6.91 1.75 -2.50
N GLY A 108 -7.39 0.99 -1.53
CA GLY A 108 -8.78 0.57 -1.40
C GLY A 108 -9.16 -0.65 -2.25
N PHE A 109 -10.03 -1.49 -1.69
CA PHE A 109 -10.43 -2.75 -2.32
C PHE A 109 -11.18 -2.57 -3.64
N ALA A 110 -11.88 -1.46 -3.85
CA ALA A 110 -12.53 -1.18 -5.13
C ALA A 110 -11.53 -1.01 -6.27
N HIS A 111 -10.41 -0.31 -6.01
CA HIS A 111 -9.32 -0.18 -6.97
C HIS A 111 -8.62 -1.52 -7.19
N LEU A 112 -8.34 -2.25 -6.11
CA LEU A 112 -7.76 -3.60 -6.18
C LEU A 112 -8.64 -4.54 -7.01
N ALA A 113 -9.97 -4.54 -6.78
CA ALA A 113 -10.92 -5.35 -7.53
C ALA A 113 -10.90 -5.02 -9.04
N THR A 114 -10.74 -3.76 -9.39
CA THR A 114 -10.61 -3.34 -10.80
C THR A 114 -9.33 -3.89 -11.41
N LEU A 115 -8.21 -3.76 -10.71
CA LEU A 115 -6.91 -4.27 -11.15
C LEU A 115 -6.93 -5.81 -11.30
N VAL A 116 -7.46 -6.52 -10.30
CA VAL A 116 -7.59 -7.99 -10.33
C VAL A 116 -8.42 -8.45 -11.52
N ARG A 117 -9.56 -7.80 -11.79
CA ARG A 117 -10.39 -8.13 -12.97
C ARG A 117 -9.63 -7.94 -14.29
N GLN A 118 -8.89 -6.85 -14.42
CA GLN A 118 -8.09 -6.58 -15.62
C GLN A 118 -6.98 -7.61 -15.80
N LEU A 119 -6.28 -7.96 -14.73
CA LEU A 119 -5.21 -8.96 -14.77
C LEU A 119 -5.74 -10.36 -15.07
N ARG A 120 -6.87 -10.76 -14.47
CA ARG A 120 -7.53 -12.04 -14.75
C ARG A 120 -8.01 -12.14 -16.20
N ALA A 121 -8.47 -11.04 -16.80
CA ALA A 121 -8.90 -11.04 -18.20
C ALA A 121 -7.75 -11.41 -19.15
N SER A 122 -6.52 -11.05 -18.84
CA SER A 122 -5.34 -11.41 -19.62
C SER A 122 -4.66 -12.71 -19.16
N ARG A 123 -5.08 -13.27 -18.02
CA ARG A 123 -4.49 -14.47 -17.40
C ARG A 123 -5.62 -15.39 -16.92
N PRO A 124 -6.32 -16.06 -17.86
CA PRO A 124 -7.40 -16.97 -17.50
C PRO A 124 -6.85 -18.10 -16.61
N ASN A 125 -7.60 -18.46 -15.59
CA ASN A 125 -7.23 -19.45 -14.57
C ASN A 125 -6.10 -19.02 -13.61
N ALA A 126 -5.73 -17.74 -13.54
CA ALA A 126 -4.83 -17.26 -12.51
C ALA A 126 -5.45 -17.39 -11.12
N LEU A 127 -4.72 -17.97 -10.18
CA LEU A 127 -5.08 -18.00 -8.77
C LEU A 127 -4.74 -16.65 -8.12
N LEU A 128 -5.65 -16.16 -7.30
CA LEU A 128 -5.46 -14.95 -6.51
C LEU A 128 -5.05 -15.32 -5.08
N LEU A 129 -3.84 -14.94 -4.71
CA LEU A 129 -3.24 -15.25 -3.43
C LEU A 129 -3.22 -14.00 -2.57
N ASP A 130 -3.60 -14.13 -1.30
CA ASP A 130 -3.47 -13.12 -0.27
C ASP A 130 -2.37 -13.54 0.71
N GLY A 131 -1.33 -12.73 0.82
CA GLY A 131 -0.19 -12.98 1.70
C GLY A 131 -0.44 -12.66 3.17
N GLY A 132 -1.66 -12.24 3.53
CA GLY A 132 -2.04 -11.90 4.89
C GLY A 132 -1.82 -10.44 5.25
N ASP A 133 -2.00 -10.12 6.52
CA ASP A 133 -2.07 -8.76 7.06
C ASP A 133 -3.16 -7.93 6.36
N THR A 134 -4.25 -8.61 6.04
CA THR A 134 -5.35 -8.03 5.28
C THR A 134 -6.49 -7.58 6.18
N TRP A 135 -6.73 -8.27 7.32
CA TRP A 135 -7.89 -7.99 8.19
C TRP A 135 -7.60 -6.97 9.30
N GLN A 136 -6.37 -6.55 9.47
CA GLN A 136 -5.95 -5.71 10.59
C GLN A 136 -5.45 -4.35 10.08
N GLY A 137 -5.93 -3.24 10.69
CA GLY A 137 -5.40 -1.91 10.41
C GLY A 137 -6.46 -0.79 10.33
N SER A 138 -7.76 -1.11 10.34
CA SER A 138 -8.83 -0.10 10.39
C SER A 138 -9.73 -0.26 11.60
N GLY A 139 -10.40 0.84 11.98
CA GLY A 139 -11.40 0.80 13.05
C GLY A 139 -12.59 -0.11 12.70
N THR A 140 -13.01 -0.13 11.43
CA THR A 140 -14.09 -1.01 10.98
C THR A 140 -13.72 -2.47 11.15
N ALA A 141 -12.53 -2.88 10.72
CA ALA A 141 -12.07 -4.25 10.89
C ALA A 141 -11.95 -4.65 12.36
N LEU A 142 -11.50 -3.73 13.23
CA LEU A 142 -11.49 -3.97 14.68
C LEU A 142 -12.91 -4.21 15.21
N TRP A 143 -13.88 -3.40 14.84
CA TRP A 143 -15.27 -3.51 15.32
C TRP A 143 -16.01 -4.71 14.76
N THR A 144 -15.70 -5.14 13.54
CA THR A 144 -16.29 -6.31 12.90
C THR A 144 -15.52 -7.59 13.17
N ASN A 145 -14.44 -7.51 13.94
CA ASN A 145 -13.52 -8.63 14.15
C ASN A 145 -13.00 -9.21 12.82
N GLY A 146 -12.68 -8.33 11.87
CA GLY A 146 -12.16 -8.67 10.55
C GLY A 146 -13.21 -9.16 9.54
N GLN A 147 -14.49 -9.24 9.90
CA GLN A 147 -15.53 -9.80 9.01
C GLN A 147 -15.71 -8.99 7.72
N ASP A 148 -15.62 -7.67 7.80
CA ASP A 148 -15.70 -6.77 6.64
C ASP A 148 -14.63 -7.10 5.59
N MET A 149 -13.42 -7.44 6.05
CA MET A 149 -12.31 -7.81 5.15
C MET A 149 -12.44 -9.24 4.62
N VAL A 150 -12.94 -10.17 5.42
CA VAL A 150 -13.29 -11.53 4.95
C VAL A 150 -14.32 -11.46 3.83
N ASP A 151 -15.36 -10.65 4.00
CA ASP A 151 -16.40 -10.46 2.97
C ASP A 151 -15.83 -9.77 1.71
N ALA A 152 -14.95 -8.78 1.89
CA ALA A 152 -14.27 -8.12 0.79
C ALA A 152 -13.35 -9.10 0.02
N CYS A 153 -12.59 -9.95 0.70
CA CYS A 153 -11.74 -10.97 0.07
C CYS A 153 -12.58 -12.01 -0.71
N LYS A 154 -13.72 -12.44 -0.15
CA LYS A 154 -14.66 -13.33 -0.86
C LYS A 154 -15.21 -12.67 -2.13
N LEU A 155 -15.62 -11.41 -2.06
CA LEU A 155 -16.09 -10.65 -3.21
C LEU A 155 -14.98 -10.40 -4.25
N LEU A 156 -13.74 -10.23 -3.81
CA LEU A 156 -12.58 -10.11 -4.69
C LEU A 156 -12.26 -11.42 -5.40
N GLY A 157 -12.67 -12.55 -4.84
CA GLY A 157 -12.41 -13.88 -5.34
C GLY A 157 -11.00 -14.36 -4.99
N VAL A 158 -10.57 -14.17 -3.75
CA VAL A 158 -9.33 -14.72 -3.20
C VAL A 158 -9.46 -16.24 -3.17
N ASP A 159 -8.50 -16.94 -3.75
CA ASP A 159 -8.48 -18.40 -3.82
C ASP A 159 -7.76 -19.02 -2.63
N VAL A 160 -6.67 -18.39 -2.17
CA VAL A 160 -5.87 -18.85 -1.03
C VAL A 160 -5.36 -17.64 -0.24
N MET A 161 -5.40 -17.74 1.08
CA MET A 161 -4.87 -16.73 1.99
C MET A 161 -3.91 -17.38 3.00
N ALA A 162 -2.82 -16.68 3.30
CA ALA A 162 -1.95 -17.00 4.43
C ALA A 162 -2.32 -16.11 5.63
N GLY A 163 -2.42 -16.69 6.82
CA GLY A 163 -2.59 -15.89 8.03
C GLY A 163 -1.27 -15.22 8.41
N HIS A 164 -1.35 -13.97 8.86
CA HIS A 164 -0.23 -13.16 9.37
C HIS A 164 -0.64 -12.44 10.65
N TRP A 165 -0.91 -11.14 10.62
CA TRP A 165 -1.42 -10.41 11.79
C TRP A 165 -2.91 -10.67 12.08
N GLU A 166 -3.60 -11.43 11.26
CA GLU A 166 -4.95 -11.92 11.53
C GLU A 166 -5.04 -12.66 12.87
N PHE A 167 -3.96 -13.33 13.26
CA PHE A 167 -3.87 -14.03 14.55
C PHE A 167 -3.95 -13.08 15.76
N THR A 168 -3.82 -11.77 15.59
CA THR A 168 -4.10 -10.80 16.65
C THR A 168 -5.57 -10.78 17.06
N LEU A 169 -6.48 -11.25 16.18
CA LEU A 169 -7.90 -11.43 16.45
C LEU A 169 -8.22 -12.76 17.20
N GLY A 170 -7.19 -13.58 17.42
CA GLY A 170 -7.29 -14.89 18.06
C GLY A 170 -7.32 -16.04 17.04
N ALA A 171 -6.71 -17.17 17.42
CA ALA A 171 -6.63 -18.34 16.54
C ALA A 171 -8.03 -18.86 16.15
N GLU A 172 -8.96 -18.95 17.13
CA GLU A 172 -10.34 -19.38 16.87
C GLU A 172 -11.03 -18.52 15.79
N ARG A 173 -10.73 -17.22 15.77
CA ARG A 173 -11.30 -16.31 14.76
C ARG A 173 -10.72 -16.59 13.37
N VAL A 174 -9.45 -16.88 13.29
CA VAL A 174 -8.78 -17.17 12.01
C VAL A 174 -9.25 -18.52 11.44
N GLU A 175 -9.57 -19.48 12.28
CA GLU A 175 -10.09 -20.80 11.86
C GLU A 175 -11.55 -20.77 11.38
N GLN A 176 -12.33 -19.74 11.71
CA GLN A 176 -13.72 -19.56 11.24
C GLN A 176 -13.80 -19.13 9.79
#